data_9651de1366eccfeb225384a306425c98
#
_entry.id   9651de1366eccfeb225384a306425c98
#
_cell.length_a   1.000
_cell.length_b   1.000
_cell.length_c   1.000
_cell.angle_alpha   90.00
_cell.angle_beta   90.00
_cell.angle_gamma   90.00
#
_symmetry.space_group_name_H-M   'P 1'
#
loop_
_entity.id
_entity.type
_entity.pdbx_description
1 polymer ?
#
loop_
_entity_poly.entity_id
_entity_poly.type
_entity_poly.pdbx_seq_one_letter_code
_entity_poly.pdbx_strand_id
1 'polypeptide(L)'
;MNVKIKNHVWIVIVVCIIGCDVEKYTDFTLTKFHYIKKDYDEYIINRDLGFHRLSGYQIADSSYGIIVLPGYYPRGWTTKGFEWAEPLHELSKFKVPIWLYRYDWDQCPEQITKDYNEVMNEFVMENPYLDSIWVMGHSYGGLITALFAEQWTQSTPITVHSIAAALAGTDRSKSTCNFFKETGYFISDNVNFTQWRTVHEQDGAFKRMETDPQITTLYGGKYVDLPINWGDLRLGHNLSIKWVCKSLLNTL
;
A
#
# COMPACT_ATOMS: atom_id res chain seq x y z
N MET A 1 -51.04 -65.74 -2.65
CA MET A 1 -49.85 -65.19 -3.32
C MET A 1 -49.72 -63.74 -2.82
N ASN A 2 -48.90 -63.55 -1.75
CA ASN A 2 -48.77 -62.27 -1.08
C ASN A 2 -47.49 -61.56 -1.58
N VAL A 3 -47.63 -60.47 -2.32
CA VAL A 3 -46.52 -59.65 -2.77
C VAL A 3 -46.24 -58.61 -1.70
N LYS A 4 -45.06 -58.74 -1.03
CA LYS A 4 -44.54 -57.70 -0.12
C LYS A 4 -43.83 -56.63 -0.93
N ILE A 5 -44.41 -55.40 -0.99
CA ILE A 5 -43.77 -54.24 -1.54
C ILE A 5 -42.80 -53.74 -0.48
N LYS A 6 -41.49 -53.75 -0.77
CA LYS A 6 -40.40 -53.11 0.03
C LYS A 6 -40.33 -51.62 -0.34
N ASN A 7 -40.81 -50.76 0.57
CA ASN A 7 -40.58 -49.34 0.45
C ASN A 7 -39.12 -49.01 0.74
N HIS A 8 -38.38 -48.57 -0.27
CA HIS A 8 -37.05 -48.02 -0.11
C HIS A 8 -37.18 -46.50 0.14
N VAL A 9 -36.94 -46.11 1.39
CA VAL A 9 -36.83 -44.70 1.73
C VAL A 9 -35.43 -44.23 1.35
N TRP A 10 -35.34 -43.37 0.34
CA TRP A 10 -34.10 -42.67 0.00
C TRP A 10 -33.95 -41.47 0.90
N ILE A 11 -33.00 -41.53 1.84
CA ILE A 11 -32.59 -40.37 2.63
C ILE A 11 -31.64 -39.55 1.75
N VAL A 12 -32.10 -38.43 1.22
CA VAL A 12 -31.25 -37.44 0.57
C VAL A 12 -30.56 -36.62 1.67
N ILE A 13 -29.29 -36.89 1.92
CA ILE A 13 -28.45 -36.05 2.79
C ILE A 13 -28.04 -34.84 1.97
N VAL A 14 -28.72 -33.70 2.20
CA VAL A 14 -28.29 -32.40 1.73
C VAL A 14 -27.12 -31.97 2.61
N VAL A 15 -25.90 -32.18 2.13
CA VAL A 15 -24.72 -31.61 2.76
C VAL A 15 -24.70 -30.11 2.43
N CYS A 16 -25.21 -29.29 3.34
CA CYS A 16 -24.93 -27.85 3.31
C CYS A 16 -23.43 -27.68 3.53
N ILE A 17 -22.69 -27.50 2.47
CA ILE A 17 -21.33 -26.96 2.54
C ILE A 17 -21.52 -25.50 2.94
N ILE A 18 -21.50 -25.25 4.26
CA ILE A 18 -21.27 -23.90 4.79
C ILE A 18 -19.82 -23.63 4.39
N GLY A 19 -19.65 -22.92 3.29
CA GLY A 19 -18.37 -22.32 2.95
C GLY A 19 -18.00 -21.42 4.13
N CYS A 20 -17.10 -21.87 5.02
CA CYS A 20 -16.36 -20.93 5.83
C CYS A 20 -15.58 -20.10 4.82
N ASP A 21 -16.04 -18.87 4.55
CA ASP A 21 -15.18 -17.83 4.01
C ASP A 21 -14.03 -17.71 5.01
N VAL A 22 -12.93 -18.38 4.72
CA VAL A 22 -11.68 -18.11 5.41
C VAL A 22 -11.38 -16.68 5.05
N GLU A 23 -11.50 -15.76 6.03
CA GLU A 23 -11.10 -14.38 5.84
C GLU A 23 -9.67 -14.40 5.28
N LYS A 24 -9.55 -14.14 3.97
CA LYS A 24 -8.28 -14.16 3.22
C LYS A 24 -7.30 -13.12 3.76
N TYR A 25 -7.81 -12.14 4.52
CA TYR A 25 -7.02 -11.03 5.04
C TYR A 25 -6.97 -11.07 6.56
N THR A 26 -5.76 -11.10 7.12
CA THR A 26 -5.59 -10.98 8.56
C THR A 26 -5.82 -9.54 8.99
N ASP A 27 -6.71 -9.34 9.95
CA ASP A 27 -6.97 -8.02 10.52
C ASP A 27 -5.82 -7.52 11.38
N PHE A 28 -5.56 -6.22 11.34
CA PHE A 28 -4.77 -5.53 12.35
C PHE A 28 -5.53 -4.29 12.85
N THR A 29 -5.40 -4.01 14.14
CA THR A 29 -6.28 -3.08 14.84
C THR A 29 -5.56 -1.77 15.13
N LEU A 30 -6.11 -0.65 14.66
CA LEU A 30 -5.57 0.70 14.90
C LEU A 30 -5.54 1.05 16.39
N THR A 31 -6.58 0.71 17.13
CA THR A 31 -6.72 1.05 18.56
C THR A 31 -5.69 0.38 19.46
N LYS A 32 -5.21 -0.81 19.10
CA LYS A 32 -4.23 -1.58 19.88
C LYS A 32 -2.90 -0.87 20.05
N PHE A 33 -2.53 0.01 19.13
CA PHE A 33 -1.21 0.63 19.03
C PHE A 33 -1.20 2.13 19.27
N HIS A 34 -2.32 2.68 19.75
CA HIS A 34 -2.49 4.12 19.95
C HIS A 34 -1.43 4.74 20.87
N TYR A 35 -0.94 4.00 21.85
CA TYR A 35 -0.02 4.49 22.88
C TYR A 35 1.45 4.11 22.65
N ILE A 36 1.75 3.11 21.81
CA ILE A 36 3.10 2.57 21.66
C ILE A 36 3.46 2.51 20.16
N LYS A 37 3.82 3.67 19.57
CA LYS A 37 4.10 3.82 18.14
C LYS A 37 5.19 2.87 17.62
N LYS A 38 6.23 2.62 18.44
CA LYS A 38 7.33 1.72 18.07
C LYS A 38 6.85 0.29 17.85
N ASP A 39 6.03 -0.21 18.75
CA ASP A 39 5.52 -1.58 18.68
C ASP A 39 4.57 -1.76 17.48
N TYR A 40 3.95 -0.66 17.03
CA TYR A 40 3.07 -0.70 15.87
C TYR A 40 3.85 -0.92 14.57
N ASP A 41 4.94 -0.20 14.35
CA ASP A 41 5.78 -0.41 13.18
C ASP A 41 6.41 -1.82 13.20
N GLU A 42 6.88 -2.30 14.36
CA GLU A 42 7.36 -3.67 14.53
C GLU A 42 6.27 -4.70 14.21
N TYR A 43 5.04 -4.45 14.60
CA TYR A 43 3.90 -5.30 14.28
C TYR A 43 3.61 -5.36 12.77
N ILE A 44 3.70 -4.22 12.06
CA ILE A 44 3.56 -4.16 10.61
C ILE A 44 4.67 -4.94 9.92
N ILE A 45 5.92 -4.73 10.34
CA ILE A 45 7.11 -5.36 9.75
C ILE A 45 7.08 -6.88 9.85
N ASN A 46 6.59 -7.40 10.98
CA ASN A 46 6.57 -8.83 11.27
C ASN A 46 5.31 -9.54 10.76
N ARG A 47 4.45 -8.86 9.99
CA ARG A 47 3.32 -9.51 9.34
C ARG A 47 3.77 -10.44 8.21
N ASP A 48 2.94 -11.44 7.95
CA ASP A 48 3.06 -12.27 6.76
C ASP A 48 2.96 -11.41 5.49
N LEU A 49 3.44 -11.94 4.38
CA LEU A 49 3.29 -11.25 3.09
C LEU A 49 1.82 -11.25 2.64
N GLY A 50 1.41 -10.18 1.95
CA GLY A 50 0.06 -10.03 1.44
C GLY A 50 -0.71 -8.87 2.03
N PHE A 51 -2.03 -8.89 1.83
CA PHE A 51 -2.94 -7.86 2.33
C PHE A 51 -3.36 -8.10 3.78
N HIS A 52 -3.39 -7.02 4.55
CA HIS A 52 -3.88 -6.99 5.92
C HIS A 52 -4.89 -5.86 6.06
N ARG A 53 -6.12 -6.17 6.45
CA ARG A 53 -7.16 -5.17 6.63
C ARG A 53 -7.00 -4.44 7.95
N LEU A 54 -7.07 -3.10 7.91
CA LEU A 54 -7.10 -2.28 9.12
C LEU A 54 -8.49 -2.31 9.75
N SER A 55 -8.55 -2.56 11.07
CA SER A 55 -9.77 -2.54 11.87
C SER A 55 -9.67 -1.52 13.02
N GLY A 56 -10.72 -1.42 13.85
CA GLY A 56 -10.72 -0.56 15.05
C GLY A 56 -11.07 0.91 14.78
N TYR A 57 -11.70 1.21 13.64
CA TYR A 57 -12.26 2.52 13.31
C TYR A 57 -13.58 2.37 12.54
N GLN A 58 -14.34 3.45 12.44
CA GLN A 58 -15.62 3.45 11.74
C GLN A 58 -15.43 3.54 10.23
N ILE A 59 -16.04 2.63 9.48
CA ILE A 59 -16.19 2.70 8.03
C ILE A 59 -17.60 3.22 7.76
N ALA A 60 -17.72 4.28 6.96
CA ALA A 60 -18.97 4.91 6.57
C ALA A 60 -19.21 4.84 5.05
N ASP A 61 -18.13 4.73 4.26
CA ASP A 61 -18.16 4.60 2.82
C ASP A 61 -17.27 3.42 2.41
N SER A 62 -17.75 2.58 1.51
CA SER A 62 -17.03 1.45 0.95
C SER A 62 -16.96 1.51 -0.58
N SER A 63 -17.34 2.64 -1.20
CA SER A 63 -17.24 2.83 -2.66
C SER A 63 -15.79 2.94 -3.12
N TYR A 64 -14.88 3.36 -2.24
CA TYR A 64 -13.45 3.30 -2.50
C TYR A 64 -12.68 2.79 -1.28
N GLY A 65 -11.43 2.39 -1.50
CA GLY A 65 -10.57 1.90 -0.45
C GLY A 65 -9.15 2.43 -0.57
N ILE A 66 -8.37 2.32 0.51
CA ILE A 66 -6.99 2.79 0.57
C ILE A 66 -6.07 1.60 0.82
N ILE A 67 -5.07 1.43 -0.05
CA ILE A 67 -4.00 0.45 0.13
C ILE A 67 -2.70 1.18 0.42
N VAL A 68 -2.00 0.79 1.50
CA VAL A 68 -0.72 1.39 1.87
C VAL A 68 0.43 0.40 1.69
N LEU A 69 1.54 0.87 1.11
CA LEU A 69 2.78 0.12 0.93
C LEU A 69 3.89 0.79 1.74
N PRO A 70 4.42 0.13 2.79
CA PRO A 70 5.52 0.65 3.59
C PRO A 70 6.83 0.81 2.79
N GLY A 71 7.77 1.55 3.37
CA GLY A 71 9.14 1.63 2.88
C GLY A 71 9.96 0.37 3.18
N TYR A 72 11.25 0.45 2.86
CA TYR A 72 12.22 -0.60 3.11
C TYR A 72 12.59 -0.68 4.59
N TYR A 73 12.51 -1.89 5.15
CA TYR A 73 12.97 -2.17 6.51
C TYR A 73 14.07 -3.23 6.50
N PRO A 74 15.34 -2.84 6.61
CA PRO A 74 16.43 -3.81 6.70
C PRO A 74 16.29 -4.71 7.91
N ARG A 75 16.62 -5.98 7.78
CA ARG A 75 16.62 -6.93 8.89
C ARG A 75 17.51 -6.41 10.04
N GLY A 76 17.00 -6.49 11.26
CA GLY A 76 17.71 -6.06 12.46
C GLY A 76 17.70 -4.55 12.72
N TRP A 77 17.03 -3.74 11.90
CA TRP A 77 16.81 -2.34 12.24
C TRP A 77 15.72 -2.22 13.29
N THR A 78 15.99 -1.37 14.26
CA THR A 78 14.99 -0.98 15.25
C THR A 78 14.11 0.09 14.64
N THR A 79 12.78 -0.13 14.61
CA THR A 79 11.85 0.89 14.18
C THR A 79 11.83 2.03 15.18
N LYS A 80 11.51 3.22 14.69
CA LYS A 80 11.39 4.42 15.54
C LYS A 80 9.94 4.76 15.87
N GLY A 81 8.98 3.98 15.36
CA GLY A 81 7.55 4.18 15.59
C GLY A 81 6.98 5.41 14.90
N PHE A 82 7.58 5.87 13.81
CA PHE A 82 7.18 7.13 13.16
C PHE A 82 6.53 6.97 11.80
N GLU A 83 6.57 5.76 11.22
CA GLU A 83 6.26 5.69 9.80
C GLU A 83 4.77 5.59 9.56
N TRP A 84 4.10 4.54 10.03
CA TRP A 84 2.72 4.29 9.65
C TRP A 84 1.67 4.44 10.76
N ALA A 85 2.05 4.43 12.05
CA ALA A 85 1.08 4.55 13.13
C ALA A 85 0.24 5.84 13.02
N GLU A 86 0.88 7.01 12.92
CA GLU A 86 0.19 8.28 12.80
C GLU A 86 -0.46 8.50 11.42
N PRO A 87 0.19 8.15 10.28
CA PRO A 87 -0.47 8.18 8.98
C PRO A 87 -1.76 7.36 8.91
N LEU A 88 -1.78 6.15 9.44
CA LEU A 88 -2.99 5.33 9.47
C LEU A 88 -4.11 5.94 10.32
N HIS A 89 -3.78 6.64 11.42
CA HIS A 89 -4.75 7.43 12.16
C HIS A 89 -5.31 8.60 11.33
N GLU A 90 -4.50 9.27 10.52
CA GLU A 90 -5.01 10.30 9.61
C GLU A 90 -5.90 9.68 8.53
N LEU A 91 -5.47 8.56 7.93
CA LEU A 91 -6.24 7.87 6.90
C LEU A 91 -7.57 7.29 7.42
N SER A 92 -7.63 6.82 8.66
CA SER A 92 -8.88 6.30 9.24
C SER A 92 -10.00 7.34 9.33
N LYS A 93 -9.68 8.63 9.27
CA LYS A 93 -10.65 9.73 9.25
C LYS A 93 -11.41 9.83 7.92
N PHE A 94 -10.92 9.23 6.85
CA PHE A 94 -11.66 9.07 5.59
C PHE A 94 -12.87 8.13 5.74
N LYS A 95 -12.86 7.27 6.76
CA LYS A 95 -13.92 6.31 7.07
C LYS A 95 -14.21 5.34 5.93
N VAL A 96 -13.18 4.96 5.20
CA VAL A 96 -13.21 3.97 4.12
C VAL A 96 -12.38 2.75 4.50
N PRO A 97 -12.55 1.59 3.85
CA PRO A 97 -11.69 0.42 4.07
C PRO A 97 -10.22 0.75 3.78
N ILE A 98 -9.33 0.29 4.67
CA ILE A 98 -7.88 0.49 4.53
C ILE A 98 -7.20 -0.87 4.62
N TRP A 99 -6.25 -1.12 3.73
CA TRP A 99 -5.39 -2.30 3.76
C TRP A 99 -3.93 -1.90 3.75
N LEU A 100 -3.13 -2.69 4.44
CA LEU A 100 -1.68 -2.69 4.33
C LEU A 100 -1.28 -3.83 3.39
N TYR A 101 -0.46 -3.55 2.39
CA TYR A 101 0.20 -4.58 1.60
C TYR A 101 1.63 -4.79 2.11
N ARG A 102 1.87 -5.96 2.72
CA ARG A 102 3.18 -6.39 3.19
C ARG A 102 3.87 -7.20 2.09
N TYR A 103 4.95 -6.66 1.54
CA TYR A 103 5.76 -7.32 0.51
C TYR A 103 7.15 -7.68 1.05
N ASP A 104 7.88 -8.54 0.36
CA ASP A 104 9.27 -8.87 0.68
C ASP A 104 10.19 -7.78 0.12
N TRP A 105 10.56 -6.83 0.96
CA TRP A 105 11.43 -5.71 0.57
C TRP A 105 12.91 -6.07 0.37
N ASP A 106 13.31 -7.32 0.60
CA ASP A 106 14.64 -7.83 0.25
C ASP A 106 14.74 -8.19 -1.24
N GLN A 107 13.59 -8.25 -1.96
CA GLN A 107 13.53 -8.49 -3.40
C GLN A 107 13.75 -7.21 -4.21
N CYS A 108 14.03 -7.40 -5.50
CA CYS A 108 14.18 -6.30 -6.46
C CYS A 108 12.83 -5.66 -6.84
N PRO A 109 12.80 -4.35 -7.17
CA PRO A 109 11.55 -3.63 -7.35
C PRO A 109 10.67 -4.20 -8.47
N GLU A 110 11.26 -4.70 -9.55
CA GLU A 110 10.51 -5.29 -10.66
C GLU A 110 9.79 -6.58 -10.24
N GLN A 111 10.44 -7.42 -9.42
CA GLN A 111 9.83 -8.65 -8.93
C GLN A 111 8.68 -8.34 -7.97
N ILE A 112 8.91 -7.41 -7.02
CA ILE A 112 7.85 -6.99 -6.09
C ILE A 112 6.67 -6.40 -6.85
N THR A 113 6.95 -5.57 -7.89
CA THR A 113 5.89 -4.96 -8.71
C THR A 113 5.09 -6.01 -9.47
N LYS A 114 5.75 -7.03 -10.00
CA LYS A 114 5.07 -8.16 -10.67
C LYS A 114 4.14 -8.86 -9.70
N ASP A 115 4.65 -9.25 -8.52
CA ASP A 115 3.86 -9.94 -7.49
C ASP A 115 2.70 -9.05 -7.02
N TYR A 116 2.94 -7.74 -6.87
CA TYR A 116 1.90 -6.78 -6.49
C TYR A 116 0.81 -6.63 -7.55
N ASN A 117 1.17 -6.61 -8.84
CA ASN A 117 0.19 -6.59 -9.92
C ASN A 117 -0.70 -7.84 -9.92
N GLU A 118 -0.13 -9.02 -9.69
CA GLU A 118 -0.87 -10.28 -9.64
C GLU A 118 -1.90 -10.24 -8.50
N VAL A 119 -1.48 -9.89 -7.29
CA VAL A 119 -2.40 -9.83 -6.13
C VAL A 119 -3.41 -8.67 -6.22
N MET A 120 -3.07 -7.56 -6.89
CA MET A 120 -4.01 -6.46 -7.13
C MET A 120 -5.10 -6.85 -8.13
N ASN A 121 -4.77 -7.63 -9.16
CA ASN A 121 -5.77 -8.17 -10.08
C ASN A 121 -6.78 -9.09 -9.35
N GLU A 122 -6.30 -9.94 -8.46
CA GLU A 122 -7.17 -10.76 -7.61
C GLU A 122 -8.00 -9.88 -6.65
N PHE A 123 -7.35 -8.89 -6.03
CA PHE A 123 -7.99 -7.99 -5.06
C PHE A 123 -9.19 -7.25 -5.66
N VAL A 124 -9.07 -6.70 -6.86
CA VAL A 124 -10.20 -5.99 -7.50
C VAL A 124 -11.34 -6.94 -7.88
N MET A 125 -11.04 -8.17 -8.28
CA MET A 125 -12.07 -9.19 -8.55
C MET A 125 -12.83 -9.61 -7.29
N GLU A 126 -12.15 -9.68 -6.16
CA GLU A 126 -12.73 -10.06 -4.86
C GLU A 126 -13.48 -8.90 -4.19
N ASN A 127 -13.19 -7.66 -4.58
CA ASN A 127 -13.80 -6.45 -4.02
C ASN A 127 -14.54 -5.63 -5.10
N PRO A 128 -15.52 -6.22 -5.82
CA PRO A 128 -16.19 -5.56 -6.94
C PRO A 128 -17.06 -4.37 -6.54
N TYR A 129 -17.25 -4.15 -5.25
CA TYR A 129 -17.96 -3.00 -4.69
C TYR A 129 -17.11 -1.73 -4.62
N LEU A 130 -15.79 -1.83 -4.88
CA LEU A 130 -14.90 -0.67 -4.92
C LEU A 130 -14.93 -0.04 -6.31
N ASP A 131 -15.51 1.15 -6.41
CA ASP A 131 -15.53 1.94 -7.64
C ASP A 131 -14.15 2.53 -7.98
N SER A 132 -13.29 2.71 -6.97
CA SER A 132 -11.91 3.18 -7.13
C SER A 132 -11.01 2.74 -5.97
N ILE A 133 -9.69 2.81 -6.17
CA ILE A 133 -8.70 2.44 -5.14
C ILE A 133 -7.62 3.53 -5.05
N TRP A 134 -7.33 3.97 -3.83
CA TRP A 134 -6.15 4.78 -3.57
C TRP A 134 -5.00 3.86 -3.15
N VAL A 135 -3.85 4.06 -3.77
CA VAL A 135 -2.62 3.32 -3.47
C VAL A 135 -1.57 4.31 -2.98
N MET A 136 -1.14 4.17 -1.75
CA MET A 136 -0.19 5.09 -1.10
C MET A 136 1.09 4.35 -0.77
N GLY A 137 2.17 4.65 -1.49
CA GLY A 137 3.48 4.06 -1.24
C GLY A 137 4.46 5.07 -0.65
N HIS A 138 5.26 4.66 0.32
CA HIS A 138 6.31 5.47 0.90
C HIS A 138 7.68 4.91 0.57
N SER A 139 8.64 5.76 0.23
CA SER A 139 10.04 5.36 0.00
C SER A 139 10.13 4.23 -1.04
N TYR A 140 10.60 3.03 -0.66
CA TYR A 140 10.62 1.86 -1.53
C TYR A 140 9.22 1.42 -1.98
N GLY A 141 8.21 1.46 -1.08
CA GLY A 141 6.82 1.25 -1.46
C GLY A 141 6.32 2.27 -2.49
N GLY A 142 6.82 3.52 -2.42
CA GLY A 142 6.52 4.55 -3.42
C GLY A 142 7.14 4.25 -4.80
N LEU A 143 8.33 3.64 -4.84
CA LEU A 143 8.92 3.14 -6.07
C LEU A 143 8.08 2.00 -6.67
N ILE A 144 7.67 1.03 -5.85
CA ILE A 144 6.81 -0.07 -6.29
C ILE A 144 5.49 0.45 -6.87
N THR A 145 4.85 1.42 -6.19
CA THR A 145 3.59 1.99 -6.68
C THR A 145 3.74 2.77 -7.99
N ALA A 146 4.91 3.36 -8.24
CA ALA A 146 5.18 4.03 -9.51
C ALA A 146 5.36 3.03 -10.67
N LEU A 147 6.10 1.94 -10.44
CA LEU A 147 6.23 0.86 -11.43
C LEU A 147 4.88 0.16 -11.68
N PHE A 148 4.09 -0.04 -10.64
CA PHE A 148 2.73 -0.56 -10.74
C PHE A 148 1.83 0.34 -11.58
N ALA A 149 1.91 1.66 -11.40
CA ALA A 149 1.12 2.64 -12.13
C ALA A 149 1.38 2.63 -13.66
N GLU A 150 2.55 2.20 -14.11
CA GLU A 150 2.85 1.98 -15.53
C GLU A 150 2.18 0.72 -16.09
N GLN A 151 1.92 -0.27 -15.24
CA GLN A 151 1.51 -1.62 -15.65
C GLN A 151 0.01 -1.88 -15.42
N TRP A 152 -0.70 -0.95 -14.78
CA TRP A 152 -2.12 -1.13 -14.48
C TRP A 152 -2.99 -1.07 -15.72
N THR A 153 -3.71 -2.17 -16.01
CA THR A 153 -4.54 -2.31 -17.21
C THR A 153 -6.01 -2.60 -16.91
N GLN A 154 -6.38 -2.78 -15.64
CA GLN A 154 -7.76 -3.04 -15.25
C GLN A 154 -8.63 -1.79 -15.38
N SER A 155 -9.96 -1.98 -15.52
CA SER A 155 -10.91 -0.88 -15.65
C SER A 155 -11.13 -0.10 -14.35
N THR A 156 -10.83 -0.69 -13.19
CA THR A 156 -10.97 0.00 -11.90
C THR A 156 -10.01 1.18 -11.81
N PRO A 157 -10.51 2.42 -11.67
CA PRO A 157 -9.67 3.60 -11.54
C PRO A 157 -8.79 3.55 -10.29
N ILE A 158 -7.52 3.92 -10.44
CA ILE A 158 -6.58 3.98 -9.32
C ILE A 158 -6.00 5.37 -9.15
N THR A 159 -5.95 5.85 -7.91
CA THR A 159 -5.21 7.05 -7.52
C THR A 159 -3.95 6.64 -6.77
N VAL A 160 -2.79 6.96 -7.30
CA VAL A 160 -1.49 6.62 -6.71
C VAL A 160 -0.85 7.85 -6.07
N HIS A 161 -0.44 7.70 -4.82
CA HIS A 161 0.39 8.67 -4.08
C HIS A 161 1.74 8.02 -3.78
N SER A 162 2.77 8.38 -4.54
CA SER A 162 4.16 7.94 -4.33
C SER A 162 4.88 8.99 -3.49
N ILE A 163 5.22 8.66 -2.23
CA ILE A 163 5.68 9.61 -1.22
C ILE A 163 7.15 9.39 -0.91
N ALA A 164 7.97 10.44 -1.02
CA ALA A 164 9.42 10.41 -0.72
C ALA A 164 10.12 9.20 -1.36
N ALA A 165 9.85 8.93 -2.62
CA ALA A 165 10.32 7.75 -3.32
C ALA A 165 11.49 8.06 -4.26
N ALA A 166 12.50 7.20 -4.27
CA ALA A 166 13.65 7.27 -5.17
C ALA A 166 13.28 6.72 -6.56
N LEU A 167 12.48 7.46 -7.33
CA LEU A 167 11.95 7.00 -8.61
C LEU A 167 13.02 6.84 -9.69
N ALA A 168 14.08 7.64 -9.67
CA ALA A 168 15.23 7.45 -10.56
C ALA A 168 16.08 6.22 -10.20
N GLY A 169 15.85 5.64 -9.02
CA GLY A 169 16.70 4.60 -8.46
C GLY A 169 17.79 5.17 -7.57
N THR A 170 18.52 4.29 -6.91
CA THR A 170 19.66 4.59 -6.04
C THR A 170 20.87 3.76 -6.47
N ASP A 171 22.07 4.10 -6.03
CA ASP A 171 23.27 3.28 -6.27
C ASP A 171 23.07 1.84 -5.75
N ARG A 172 22.37 1.68 -4.65
CA ARG A 172 22.02 0.37 -4.11
C ARG A 172 21.12 -0.39 -5.06
N SER A 173 20.00 0.19 -5.52
CA SER A 173 19.09 -0.49 -6.45
C SER A 173 19.77 -0.82 -7.77
N LYS A 174 20.68 0.05 -8.26
CA LYS A 174 21.48 -0.20 -9.44
C LYS A 174 22.46 -1.35 -9.23
N SER A 175 23.20 -1.37 -8.12
CA SER A 175 24.23 -2.38 -7.87
C SER A 175 23.66 -3.75 -7.49
N THR A 176 22.54 -3.82 -6.77
CA THR A 176 21.96 -5.08 -6.30
C THR A 176 20.90 -5.66 -7.23
N CYS A 177 20.15 -4.80 -7.94
CA CYS A 177 19.01 -5.18 -8.77
C CYS A 177 19.16 -4.76 -10.23
N ASN A 178 20.26 -4.12 -10.60
CA ASN A 178 20.43 -3.49 -11.91
C ASN A 178 19.27 -2.54 -12.27
N PHE A 179 18.64 -1.96 -11.23
CA PHE A 179 17.51 -1.04 -11.39
C PHE A 179 17.99 0.40 -11.44
N PHE A 180 17.71 1.06 -12.57
CA PHE A 180 17.87 2.49 -12.77
C PHE A 180 16.90 2.98 -13.86
N LYS A 181 16.08 3.98 -13.55
CA LYS A 181 15.02 4.45 -14.46
C LYS A 181 15.45 5.70 -15.23
N GLU A 182 16.05 5.53 -16.39
CA GLU A 182 16.53 6.65 -17.23
C GLU A 182 15.40 7.27 -18.07
N THR A 183 14.45 6.46 -18.52
CA THR A 183 13.40 6.89 -19.47
C THR A 183 12.22 7.61 -18.84
N GLY A 184 12.17 7.67 -17.50
CA GLY A 184 11.00 8.16 -16.77
C GLY A 184 9.87 7.10 -16.68
N TYR A 185 8.69 7.55 -16.25
CA TYR A 185 7.51 6.69 -16.03
C TYR A 185 6.41 7.08 -17.00
N PHE A 186 5.82 6.09 -17.66
CA PHE A 186 4.66 6.23 -18.54
C PHE A 186 3.42 5.73 -17.80
N ILE A 187 2.72 6.64 -17.15
CA ILE A 187 1.58 6.29 -16.29
C ILE A 187 0.39 5.85 -17.15
N SER A 188 -0.23 4.73 -16.80
CA SER A 188 -1.41 4.20 -17.48
C SER A 188 -2.60 5.17 -17.41
N ASP A 189 -3.43 5.19 -18.43
CA ASP A 189 -4.55 6.14 -18.57
C ASP A 189 -5.59 6.05 -17.43
N ASN A 190 -5.76 4.86 -16.82
CA ASN A 190 -6.67 4.63 -15.71
C ASN A 190 -6.06 4.97 -14.33
N VAL A 191 -4.88 5.57 -14.31
CA VAL A 191 -4.16 5.90 -13.07
C VAL A 191 -3.99 7.41 -12.92
N ASN A 192 -4.50 7.96 -11.83
CA ASN A 192 -4.18 9.32 -11.40
C ASN A 192 -2.96 9.29 -10.49
N PHE A 193 -1.78 9.60 -11.03
CA PHE A 193 -0.52 9.49 -10.31
C PHE A 193 -0.03 10.82 -9.78
N THR A 194 0.35 10.86 -8.49
CA THR A 194 1.01 12.00 -7.85
C THR A 194 2.25 11.55 -7.09
N GLN A 195 3.40 12.07 -7.47
CA GLN A 195 4.62 11.97 -6.68
C GLN A 195 4.69 13.13 -5.68
N TRP A 196 4.98 12.83 -4.40
CA TRP A 196 5.20 13.80 -3.34
C TRP A 196 6.68 13.80 -2.96
N ARG A 197 7.40 14.88 -3.31
CA ARG A 197 8.85 14.96 -3.14
C ARG A 197 9.23 15.75 -1.90
N THR A 198 10.06 15.18 -1.07
CA THR A 198 10.72 15.88 0.03
C THR A 198 11.86 16.76 -0.48
N VAL A 199 12.26 17.76 0.30
CA VAL A 199 13.45 18.56 -0.01
C VAL A 199 14.69 17.67 0.18
N HIS A 200 15.45 17.47 -0.88
CA HIS A 200 16.58 16.53 -0.95
C HIS A 200 17.57 16.71 0.19
N GLU A 201 18.03 17.93 0.43
CA GLU A 201 19.03 18.27 1.45
C GLU A 201 18.54 18.02 2.88
N GLN A 202 17.22 17.88 3.04
CA GLN A 202 16.59 17.64 4.35
C GLN A 202 16.06 16.21 4.50
N ASP A 203 15.97 15.45 3.41
CA ASP A 203 15.52 14.07 3.44
C ASP A 203 16.57 13.18 4.10
N GLY A 204 16.17 12.49 5.17
CA GLY A 204 17.09 11.65 5.95
C GLY A 204 17.65 10.46 5.17
N ALA A 205 16.92 9.99 4.15
CA ALA A 205 17.33 8.88 3.31
C ALA A 205 18.19 9.34 2.11
N PHE A 206 17.94 10.53 1.55
CA PHE A 206 18.50 10.96 0.27
C PHE A 206 19.57 12.03 0.36
N LYS A 207 19.61 12.85 1.41
CA LYS A 207 20.49 14.03 1.56
C LYS A 207 22.00 13.78 1.41
N ARG A 208 22.43 12.54 1.43
CA ARG A 208 23.85 12.15 1.24
C ARG A 208 24.14 11.67 -0.18
N MET A 209 23.14 11.58 -1.04
CA MET A 209 23.30 11.22 -2.44
C MET A 209 23.73 12.48 -3.21
N GLU A 210 24.57 12.30 -4.22
CA GLU A 210 25.06 13.39 -5.05
C GLU A 210 23.91 14.07 -5.82
N THR A 211 22.97 13.28 -6.30
CA THR A 211 21.77 13.75 -7.02
C THR A 211 20.51 13.34 -6.27
N ASP A 212 19.44 14.12 -6.44
CA ASP A 212 18.15 13.79 -5.87
C ASP A 212 17.51 12.59 -6.61
N PRO A 213 17.41 11.42 -5.97
CA PRO A 213 16.86 10.23 -6.62
C PRO A 213 15.34 10.31 -6.83
N GLN A 214 14.67 11.33 -6.31
CA GLN A 214 13.24 11.56 -6.53
C GLN A 214 12.98 12.18 -7.90
N ILE A 215 13.97 12.82 -8.52
CA ILE A 215 13.80 13.55 -9.77
C ILE A 215 13.80 12.59 -10.96
N THR A 216 12.67 12.52 -11.65
CA THR A 216 12.49 11.76 -12.88
C THR A 216 11.38 12.38 -13.73
N THR A 217 11.27 11.97 -14.99
CA THR A 217 10.19 12.40 -15.88
C THR A 217 8.94 11.55 -15.62
N LEU A 218 7.80 12.21 -15.52
CA LEU A 218 6.49 11.56 -15.37
C LEU A 218 5.61 11.91 -16.57
N TYR A 219 5.35 10.94 -17.43
CA TYR A 219 4.42 11.06 -18.56
C TYR A 219 3.04 10.58 -18.08
N GLY A 220 2.03 11.47 -18.07
CA GLY A 220 0.69 11.18 -17.55
C GLY A 220 0.55 11.32 -16.02
N GLY A 221 1.63 11.64 -15.31
CA GLY A 221 1.63 11.88 -13.86
C GLY A 221 1.98 13.32 -13.50
N LYS A 222 1.83 13.66 -12.23
CA LYS A 222 2.24 14.95 -11.66
C LYS A 222 3.11 14.77 -10.43
N TYR A 223 3.82 15.84 -10.04
CA TYR A 223 4.54 15.88 -8.78
C TYR A 223 4.14 17.10 -7.95
N VAL A 224 4.37 16.99 -6.66
CA VAL A 224 4.18 18.04 -5.66
C VAL A 224 5.43 18.09 -4.80
N ASP A 225 6.11 19.24 -4.77
CA ASP A 225 7.22 19.45 -3.85
C ASP A 225 6.66 19.79 -2.47
N LEU A 226 7.09 19.04 -1.46
CA LEU A 226 6.68 19.23 -0.08
C LEU A 226 7.35 20.46 0.53
N PRO A 227 6.72 21.16 1.46
CA PRO A 227 7.33 22.28 2.15
C PRO A 227 8.54 21.81 2.98
N ILE A 228 9.47 22.70 3.21
CA ILE A 228 10.68 22.46 4.03
C ILE A 228 10.32 22.02 5.45
N ASN A 229 9.32 22.68 6.03
CA ASN A 229 8.87 22.47 7.40
C ASN A 229 7.36 22.27 7.48
N TRP A 230 6.93 21.62 8.54
CA TRP A 230 5.56 21.55 8.99
C TRP A 230 5.48 22.10 10.41
N GLY A 231 5.06 23.36 10.55
CA GLY A 231 5.29 24.13 11.77
C GLY A 231 6.78 24.23 12.07
N ASP A 232 7.18 23.92 13.28
CA ASP A 232 8.58 23.92 13.72
C ASP A 232 9.35 22.65 13.38
N LEU A 233 8.70 21.67 12.77
CA LEU A 233 9.31 20.38 12.44
C LEU A 233 9.80 20.38 11.00
N ARG A 234 11.02 19.85 10.80
CA ARG A 234 11.54 19.57 9.46
C ARG A 234 10.72 18.48 8.80
N LEU A 235 10.15 18.76 7.62
CA LEU A 235 9.38 17.80 6.83
C LEU A 235 10.31 16.92 5.98
N GLY A 236 10.94 15.93 6.63
CA GLY A 236 11.83 14.96 5.98
C GLY A 236 11.12 13.64 5.64
N HIS A 237 11.93 12.65 5.35
CA HIS A 237 11.53 11.35 4.79
C HIS A 237 10.29 10.73 5.46
N ASN A 238 10.33 10.45 6.76
CA ASN A 238 9.26 9.74 7.44
C ASN A 238 8.05 10.63 7.79
N LEU A 239 8.28 11.90 8.11
CA LEU A 239 7.19 12.81 8.47
C LEU A 239 6.33 13.17 7.25
N SER A 240 6.88 13.04 6.03
CA SER A 240 6.19 13.29 4.77
C SER A 240 4.91 12.44 4.62
N ILE A 241 4.92 11.19 5.09
CA ILE A 241 3.75 10.31 5.00
C ILE A 241 2.56 10.93 5.74
N LYS A 242 2.76 11.30 7.01
CA LYS A 242 1.70 11.90 7.82
C LYS A 242 1.20 13.22 7.25
N TRP A 243 2.14 14.04 6.74
CA TRP A 243 1.79 15.32 6.13
C TRP A 243 0.89 15.12 4.91
N VAL A 244 1.26 14.20 4.01
CA VAL A 244 0.47 13.88 2.80
C VAL A 244 -0.91 13.36 3.19
N CYS A 245 -1.00 12.38 4.11
CA CYS A 245 -2.28 11.82 4.57
C CYS A 245 -3.20 12.92 5.11
N LYS A 246 -2.66 13.85 5.92
CA LYS A 246 -3.43 14.98 6.47
C LYS A 246 -3.82 15.99 5.40
N SER A 247 -2.93 16.28 4.45
CA SER A 247 -3.21 17.21 3.36
C SER A 247 -4.32 16.71 2.46
N LEU A 248 -4.33 15.43 2.13
CA LEU A 248 -5.39 14.80 1.33
C LEU A 248 -6.75 14.87 2.05
N LEU A 249 -6.79 14.72 3.37
CA LEU A 249 -8.03 14.85 4.14
C LEU A 249 -8.62 16.27 4.07
N ASN A 250 -7.78 17.30 3.93
CA ASN A 250 -8.22 18.69 3.86
C ASN A 250 -8.67 19.13 2.45
N THR A 251 -8.52 18.26 1.44
CA THR A 251 -8.92 18.54 0.05
C THR A 251 -10.28 17.94 -0.32
N LEU A 252 -10.87 17.17 0.58
CA LEU A 252 -12.24 16.65 0.50
C LEU A 252 -13.21 17.57 1.23
#